data_616129600bfd67f92612156e2f137bff
#
_entry.id   616129600bfd67f92612156e2f137bff
#
_cell.length_a   1.000
_cell.length_b   1.000
_cell.length_c   1.000
_cell.angle_alpha   90.00
_cell.angle_beta   90.00
_cell.angle_gamma   90.00
#
_symmetry.space_group_name_H-M   'P 1'
#
loop_
_entity.id
_entity.type
_entity.pdbx_description
1 polymer ?
#
loop_
_entity_poly.entity_id
_entity_poly.type
_entity_poly.pdbx_seq_one_letter_code
_entity_poly.pdbx_strand_id
1 'polypeptide(L)'
;ADRLDLGIAFAGSHTAGVEHRALFTEQLSLVVGSGHPFAKSGPLPVERVPTTPLGLLSSDFATRGHIDRYFDDHAVVPDIAVEANSISALLEFVRRGTLATVLPDALTREHADLHPVPLDPPLPSRPVELLRRHSAYHSAAARAFFAVATDLTQGY
;
A
#
# COMPACT_ATOMS: atom_id res chain seq x y z
N ALA A 1 8.65 -23.64 -14.22
CA ALA A 1 8.13 -24.45 -13.13
C ALA A 1 6.93 -23.74 -12.52
N ASP A 2 5.78 -24.39 -12.58
CA ASP A 2 4.50 -23.88 -12.11
C ASP A 2 4.48 -23.93 -10.58
N ARG A 3 4.68 -22.79 -9.95
CA ARG A 3 4.84 -22.70 -8.49
C ARG A 3 3.63 -22.10 -7.78
N LEU A 4 2.68 -21.49 -8.53
CA LEU A 4 1.50 -20.82 -7.96
C LEU A 4 0.25 -21.13 -8.78
N ASP A 5 -0.85 -21.44 -8.10
CA ASP A 5 -2.19 -21.57 -8.69
C ASP A 5 -2.87 -20.22 -8.87
N LEU A 6 -2.66 -19.32 -7.90
CA LEU A 6 -3.24 -17.99 -7.82
C LEU A 6 -2.17 -16.99 -7.39
N GLY A 7 -2.35 -15.72 -7.76
CA GLY A 7 -1.53 -14.61 -7.31
C GLY A 7 -2.40 -13.39 -7.02
N ILE A 8 -1.97 -12.56 -6.08
CA ILE A 8 -2.52 -11.22 -5.88
C ILE A 8 -1.41 -10.23 -6.20
N ALA A 9 -1.70 -9.27 -7.07
CA ALA A 9 -0.71 -8.27 -7.48
C ALA A 9 -1.38 -6.92 -7.78
N PHE A 10 -0.58 -5.88 -7.83
CA PHE A 10 -1.03 -4.61 -8.37
C PHE A 10 -1.22 -4.73 -9.88
N ALA A 11 -2.27 -4.07 -10.40
CA ALA A 11 -2.51 -4.00 -11.82
C ALA A 11 -1.27 -3.46 -12.56
N GLY A 12 -0.91 -4.13 -13.64
CA GLY A 12 0.27 -3.80 -14.42
C GLY A 12 0.16 -4.32 -15.84
N SER A 13 1.26 -4.77 -16.41
CA SER A 13 1.25 -5.38 -17.74
C SER A 13 0.52 -6.71 -17.71
N HIS A 14 -0.53 -6.84 -18.52
CA HIS A 14 -1.25 -8.10 -18.69
C HIS A 14 -0.35 -9.15 -19.39
N THR A 15 -0.19 -10.29 -18.74
CA THR A 15 0.55 -11.42 -19.31
C THR A 15 -0.42 -12.32 -20.08
N ALA A 16 -0.08 -12.67 -21.31
CA ALA A 16 -0.89 -13.58 -22.13
C ALA A 16 -1.13 -14.92 -21.39
N GLY A 17 -2.38 -15.40 -21.39
CA GLY A 17 -2.77 -16.63 -20.72
C GLY A 17 -3.03 -16.51 -19.21
N VAL A 18 -2.99 -15.30 -18.65
CA VAL A 18 -3.39 -15.02 -17.27
C VAL A 18 -4.72 -14.28 -17.26
N GLU A 19 -5.67 -14.77 -16.49
CA GLU A 19 -6.93 -14.10 -16.20
C GLU A 19 -6.70 -13.13 -15.04
N HIS A 20 -7.20 -11.92 -15.18
CA HIS A 20 -7.12 -10.83 -14.22
C HIS A 20 -8.51 -10.51 -13.68
N ARG A 21 -8.68 -10.53 -12.38
CA ARG A 21 -9.90 -10.15 -11.71
C ARG A 21 -9.62 -9.00 -10.74
N ALA A 22 -10.19 -7.83 -11.00
CA ALA A 22 -10.10 -6.70 -10.08
C ALA A 22 -10.70 -7.08 -8.72
N LEU A 23 -9.98 -6.78 -7.65
CA LEU A 23 -10.42 -6.97 -6.27
C LEU A 23 -10.85 -5.63 -5.65
N PHE A 24 -9.90 -4.74 -5.47
CA PHE A 24 -10.13 -3.41 -4.88
C PHE A 24 -9.08 -2.42 -5.38
N THR A 25 -9.26 -1.16 -5.04
CA THR A 25 -8.27 -0.11 -5.31
C THR A 25 -7.61 0.30 -4.00
N GLU A 26 -6.29 0.20 -3.94
CA GLU A 26 -5.51 0.63 -2.78
C GLU A 26 -5.21 2.13 -2.89
N GLN A 27 -5.48 2.86 -1.81
CA GLN A 27 -5.07 4.24 -1.63
C GLN A 27 -3.97 4.32 -0.58
N LEU A 28 -2.90 5.05 -0.88
CA LEU A 28 -1.81 5.34 0.06
C LEU A 28 -1.95 6.74 0.62
N SER A 29 -1.65 6.90 1.90
CA SER A 29 -1.54 8.18 2.59
C SER A 29 -0.30 8.24 3.47
N LEU A 30 0.06 9.43 3.88
CA LEU A 30 0.97 9.58 5.01
C LEU A 30 0.24 9.09 6.26
N VAL A 31 0.87 8.20 7.04
CA VAL A 31 0.31 7.64 8.28
C VAL A 31 1.14 8.11 9.46
N VAL A 32 0.48 8.66 10.45
CA VAL A 32 1.10 9.25 11.65
C VAL A 32 0.41 8.75 12.92
N GLY A 33 1.11 8.77 14.04
CA GLY A 33 0.54 8.52 15.36
C GLY A 33 -0.31 9.68 15.87
N SER A 34 -1.18 9.43 16.84
CA SER A 34 -2.10 10.44 17.42
C SER A 34 -1.41 11.68 18.00
N GLY A 35 -0.15 11.55 18.44
CA GLY A 35 0.66 12.65 18.99
C GLY A 35 1.40 13.48 17.94
N HIS A 36 1.36 13.09 16.67
CA HIS A 36 2.09 13.74 15.61
C HIS A 36 1.44 15.09 15.22
N PRO A 37 2.22 16.15 14.90
CA PRO A 37 1.67 17.45 14.51
C PRO A 37 0.69 17.39 13.35
N PHE A 38 0.86 16.43 12.43
CA PHE A 38 -0.03 16.26 11.27
C PHE A 38 -1.29 15.41 11.55
N ALA A 39 -1.44 14.81 12.72
CA ALA A 39 -2.58 13.92 13.03
C ALA A 39 -3.96 14.59 12.87
N LYS A 40 -4.02 15.91 13.00
CA LYS A 40 -5.24 16.70 12.86
C LYS A 40 -5.23 17.62 11.64
N SER A 41 -4.26 17.44 10.75
CA SER A 41 -4.16 18.23 9.51
C SER A 41 -5.17 17.68 8.50
N GLY A 42 -5.69 18.59 7.65
CA GLY A 42 -6.31 18.22 6.38
C GLY A 42 -5.25 17.69 5.39
N PRO A 43 -5.55 17.67 4.09
CA PRO A 43 -4.57 17.28 3.09
C PRO A 43 -3.28 18.08 3.24
N LEU A 44 -2.15 17.36 3.26
CA LEU A 44 -0.83 17.95 3.48
C LEU A 44 -0.15 18.19 2.14
N PRO A 45 0.25 19.43 1.79
CA PRO A 45 1.05 19.68 0.61
C PRO A 45 2.31 18.81 0.61
N VAL A 46 2.62 18.16 -0.51
CA VAL A 46 3.74 17.20 -0.60
C VAL A 46 5.09 17.86 -0.26
N GLU A 47 5.23 19.15 -0.53
CA GLU A 47 6.42 19.93 -0.21
C GLU A 47 6.68 20.05 1.30
N ARG A 48 5.68 19.74 2.12
CA ARG A 48 5.79 19.71 3.58
C ARG A 48 6.35 18.38 4.11
N VAL A 49 6.38 17.33 3.30
CA VAL A 49 6.88 16.01 3.72
C VAL A 49 8.32 16.07 4.25
N PRO A 50 9.28 16.79 3.64
CA PRO A 50 10.64 16.86 4.18
C PRO A 50 10.76 17.50 5.56
N THR A 51 9.70 18.08 6.09
CA THR A 51 9.71 18.69 7.45
C THR A 51 9.47 17.66 8.57
N THR A 52 9.25 16.39 8.22
CA THR A 52 9.08 15.30 9.18
C THR A 52 9.90 14.08 8.77
N PRO A 53 10.58 13.40 9.70
CA PRO A 53 11.32 12.20 9.37
C PRO A 53 10.38 11.07 8.98
N LEU A 54 10.72 10.32 7.93
CA LEU A 54 9.95 9.17 7.44
C LEU A 54 10.60 7.85 7.84
N GLY A 55 9.74 6.90 8.20
CA GLY A 55 10.05 5.48 8.15
C GLY A 55 9.40 4.86 6.92
N LEU A 56 10.15 4.23 6.04
CA LEU A 56 9.62 3.60 4.83
C LEU A 56 9.94 2.11 4.78
N LEU A 57 9.12 1.36 4.04
CA LEU A 57 9.46 -0.01 3.69
C LEU A 57 10.71 -0.06 2.83
N SER A 58 11.50 -1.13 2.96
CA SER A 58 12.68 -1.35 2.13
C SER A 58 12.32 -1.51 0.65
N SER A 59 13.30 -1.39 -0.22
CA SER A 59 13.14 -1.50 -1.68
C SER A 59 12.64 -2.86 -2.17
N ASP A 60 12.64 -3.88 -1.30
CA ASP A 60 12.06 -5.20 -1.60
C ASP A 60 10.54 -5.17 -1.75
N PHE A 61 9.89 -4.13 -1.24
CA PHE A 61 8.44 -3.94 -1.35
C PHE A 61 8.07 -3.14 -2.59
N ALA A 62 7.14 -3.65 -3.39
CA ALA A 62 6.62 -2.95 -4.57
C ALA A 62 6.04 -1.56 -4.23
N THR A 63 5.51 -1.40 -3.01
CA THR A 63 4.99 -0.13 -2.49
C THR A 63 6.09 0.94 -2.41
N ARG A 64 7.35 0.56 -2.06
CA ARG A 64 8.45 1.52 -1.96
C ARG A 64 8.75 2.17 -3.31
N GLY A 65 8.87 1.42 -4.38
CA GLY A 65 9.11 1.98 -5.71
C GLY A 65 7.98 2.89 -6.22
N HIS A 66 6.75 2.66 -5.75
CA HIS A 66 5.62 3.55 -6.05
C HIS A 66 5.72 4.88 -5.29
N ILE A 67 6.13 4.84 -4.03
CA ILE A 67 6.34 6.01 -3.18
C ILE A 67 7.52 6.84 -3.68
N ASP A 68 8.65 6.20 -4.00
CA ASP A 68 9.84 6.89 -4.50
C ASP A 68 9.52 7.64 -5.79
N ARG A 69 8.83 6.98 -6.74
CA ARG A 69 8.41 7.63 -8.00
C ARG A 69 7.49 8.83 -7.74
N TYR A 70 6.56 8.72 -6.81
CA TYR A 70 5.69 9.84 -6.46
C TYR A 70 6.49 11.06 -5.97
N PHE A 71 7.48 10.88 -5.10
CA PHE A 71 8.33 11.96 -4.62
C PHE A 71 9.22 12.52 -5.73
N ASP A 72 9.77 11.66 -6.59
CA ASP A 72 10.57 12.09 -7.75
C ASP A 72 9.75 12.94 -8.73
N ASP A 73 8.53 12.53 -9.04
CA ASP A 73 7.60 13.24 -9.94
C ASP A 73 7.25 14.65 -9.41
N HIS A 74 7.30 14.85 -8.10
CA HIS A 74 7.04 16.14 -7.45
C HIS A 74 8.31 16.89 -7.05
N ALA A 75 9.49 16.39 -7.41
CA ALA A 75 10.79 16.96 -7.04
C ALA A 75 10.96 17.16 -5.51
N VAL A 76 10.38 16.26 -4.73
CA VAL A 76 10.47 16.25 -3.25
C VAL A 76 11.49 15.20 -2.81
N VAL A 77 12.42 15.61 -1.95
CA VAL A 77 13.39 14.70 -1.32
C VAL A 77 12.97 14.47 0.13
N PRO A 78 12.36 13.33 0.45
CA PRO A 78 11.95 13.03 1.82
C PRO A 78 13.15 12.79 2.74
N ASP A 79 13.01 13.14 4.02
CA ASP A 79 13.96 12.77 5.07
C ASP A 79 13.67 11.33 5.54
N ILE A 80 14.33 10.34 4.95
CA ILE A 80 14.15 8.92 5.29
C ILE A 80 15.06 8.57 6.47
N ALA A 81 14.52 8.61 7.68
CA ALA A 81 15.24 8.31 8.91
C ALA A 81 15.34 6.80 9.20
N VAL A 82 14.38 6.01 8.73
CA VAL A 82 14.31 4.56 8.99
C VAL A 82 13.84 3.82 7.75
N GLU A 83 14.52 2.71 7.42
CA GLU A 83 14.01 1.71 6.49
C GLU A 83 13.74 0.41 7.24
N ALA A 84 12.62 -0.23 6.95
CA ALA A 84 12.22 -1.48 7.58
C ALA A 84 11.66 -2.49 6.58
N ASN A 85 11.89 -3.76 6.84
CA ASN A 85 11.33 -4.87 6.08
C ASN A 85 10.05 -5.45 6.70
N SER A 86 9.42 -4.71 7.61
CA SER A 86 8.23 -5.13 8.33
C SER A 86 7.27 -3.96 8.55
N ILE A 87 6.02 -4.13 8.09
CA ILE A 87 4.95 -3.16 8.31
C ILE A 87 4.69 -2.98 9.81
N SER A 88 4.64 -4.08 10.57
CA SER A 88 4.40 -4.03 12.03
C SER A 88 5.48 -3.24 12.76
N ALA A 89 6.75 -3.37 12.36
CA ALA A 89 7.84 -2.58 12.94
C ALA A 89 7.67 -1.09 12.63
N LEU A 90 7.33 -0.72 11.39
CA LEU A 90 7.06 0.67 11.02
C LEU A 90 5.89 1.25 11.83
N LEU A 91 4.80 0.52 11.99
CA LEU A 91 3.65 0.97 12.77
C LEU A 91 4.03 1.25 14.23
N GLU A 92 4.89 0.41 14.84
CA GLU A 92 5.38 0.65 16.20
C GLU A 92 6.25 1.91 16.30
N PHE A 93 7.11 2.18 15.32
CA PHE A 93 7.88 3.44 15.29
C PHE A 93 6.97 4.65 15.16
N VAL A 94 5.97 4.59 14.29
CA VAL A 94 5.01 5.68 14.08
C VAL A 94 4.17 5.95 15.33
N ARG A 95 3.74 4.89 16.04
CA ARG A 95 2.97 5.04 17.28
C ARG A 95 3.73 5.71 18.40
N ARG A 96 5.02 5.40 18.52
CA ARG A 96 5.85 5.81 19.67
C ARG A 96 6.67 7.07 19.44
N GLY A 97 6.77 7.51 18.21
CA GLY A 97 7.68 8.56 17.83
C GLY A 97 7.03 9.71 17.06
N THR A 98 7.89 10.51 16.49
CA THR A 98 7.53 11.62 15.60
C THR A 98 7.71 11.24 14.12
N LEU A 99 7.95 9.95 13.83
CA LEU A 99 8.05 9.43 12.48
C LEU A 99 6.68 9.39 11.81
N ALA A 100 6.65 9.74 10.54
CA ALA A 100 5.55 9.39 9.66
C ALA A 100 5.95 8.24 8.73
N THR A 101 4.99 7.55 8.14
CA THR A 101 5.22 6.55 7.10
C THR A 101 4.21 6.71 5.98
N VAL A 102 4.42 6.03 4.85
CA VAL A 102 3.44 5.98 3.76
C VAL A 102 2.96 4.54 3.60
N LEU A 103 1.70 4.32 3.89
CA LEU A 103 1.06 2.99 3.90
C LEU A 103 -0.38 3.09 3.39
N PRO A 104 -1.02 1.94 3.06
CA PRO A 104 -2.43 1.91 2.71
C PRO A 104 -3.34 2.44 3.82
N ASP A 105 -4.32 3.28 3.46
CA ASP A 105 -5.30 3.84 4.39
C ASP A 105 -6.07 2.76 5.16
N ALA A 106 -6.31 1.63 4.51
CA ALA A 106 -7.01 0.51 5.11
C ALA A 106 -6.37 0.03 6.41
N LEU A 107 -5.03 0.14 6.55
CA LEU A 107 -4.33 -0.25 7.76
C LEU A 107 -4.68 0.62 8.97
N THR A 108 -5.08 1.88 8.75
CA THR A 108 -5.43 2.77 9.87
C THR A 108 -6.81 2.48 10.45
N ARG A 109 -7.68 1.81 9.70
CA ARG A 109 -9.05 1.49 10.15
C ARG A 109 -9.07 0.54 11.35
N GLU A 110 -8.06 -0.31 11.47
CA GLU A 110 -7.93 -1.28 12.57
C GLU A 110 -7.12 -0.73 13.75
N HIS A 111 -6.61 0.51 13.64
CA HIS A 111 -5.70 1.12 14.59
C HIS A 111 -6.14 2.54 14.93
N ALA A 112 -6.93 2.69 16.00
CA ALA A 112 -7.47 3.99 16.42
C ALA A 112 -6.42 5.04 16.80
N ASP A 113 -5.19 4.62 17.04
CA ASP A 113 -4.03 5.45 17.38
C ASP A 113 -3.19 5.88 16.16
N LEU A 114 -3.60 5.45 14.95
CA LEU A 114 -2.99 5.85 13.69
C LEU A 114 -3.96 6.68 12.85
N HIS A 115 -3.42 7.72 12.22
CA HIS A 115 -4.21 8.64 11.42
C HIS A 115 -3.65 8.74 10.00
N PRO A 116 -4.50 8.50 8.97
CA PRO A 116 -4.13 8.75 7.59
C PRO A 116 -4.19 10.26 7.33
N VAL A 117 -3.15 10.81 6.75
CA VAL A 117 -3.06 12.21 6.30
C VAL A 117 -2.90 12.18 4.78
N PRO A 118 -3.94 12.52 4.01
CA PRO A 118 -3.84 12.59 2.57
C PRO A 118 -2.77 13.58 2.14
N LEU A 119 -1.99 13.25 1.12
CA LEU A 119 -1.06 14.20 0.50
C LEU A 119 -1.78 15.00 -0.59
N ASP A 120 -1.30 16.20 -0.87
CA ASP A 120 -1.75 17.06 -1.94
C ASP A 120 -0.56 17.47 -2.83
N PRO A 121 -0.55 17.01 -4.10
CA PRO A 121 -1.51 16.12 -4.75
C PRO A 121 -1.50 14.71 -4.15
N PRO A 122 -2.61 13.95 -4.27
CA PRO A 122 -2.68 12.61 -3.67
C PRO A 122 -1.76 11.61 -4.39
N LEU A 123 -1.24 10.62 -3.65
CA LEU A 123 -0.59 9.49 -4.31
C LEU A 123 -1.57 8.79 -5.27
N PRO A 124 -1.11 8.39 -6.47
CA PRO A 124 -1.94 7.63 -7.39
C PRO A 124 -2.43 6.34 -6.74
N SER A 125 -3.73 6.10 -6.84
CA SER A 125 -4.32 4.84 -6.38
C SER A 125 -3.86 3.67 -7.23
N ARG A 126 -3.84 2.47 -6.64
CA ARG A 126 -3.38 1.24 -7.31
C ARG A 126 -4.47 0.18 -7.29
N PRO A 127 -4.99 -0.25 -8.44
CA PRO A 127 -5.85 -1.41 -8.52
C PRO A 127 -5.09 -2.68 -8.09
N VAL A 128 -5.72 -3.49 -7.26
CA VAL A 128 -5.23 -4.81 -6.85
C VAL A 128 -6.05 -5.87 -7.57
N GLU A 129 -5.37 -6.84 -8.16
CA GLU A 129 -5.97 -7.88 -8.98
C GLU A 129 -5.64 -9.27 -8.47
N LEU A 130 -6.60 -10.16 -8.57
CA LEU A 130 -6.41 -11.60 -8.43
C LEU A 130 -6.09 -12.19 -9.79
N LEU A 131 -5.02 -12.96 -9.84
CA LEU A 131 -4.45 -13.52 -11.05
C LEU A 131 -4.60 -15.04 -11.05
N ARG A 132 -5.00 -15.64 -12.17
CA ARG A 132 -4.93 -17.08 -12.38
C ARG A 132 -4.60 -17.42 -13.84
N ARG A 133 -4.01 -18.57 -14.09
CA ARG A 133 -3.81 -19.02 -15.47
C ARG A 133 -5.13 -19.46 -16.08
N HIS A 134 -5.40 -19.00 -17.30
CA HIS A 134 -6.65 -19.27 -18.00
C HIS A 134 -6.84 -20.77 -18.34
N SER A 135 -5.77 -21.46 -18.72
CA SER A 135 -5.82 -22.85 -19.24
C SER A 135 -5.17 -23.89 -18.32
N ALA A 136 -4.91 -23.55 -17.04
CA ALA A 136 -4.36 -24.47 -16.08
C ALA A 136 -5.45 -25.23 -15.32
N TYR A 137 -5.13 -26.45 -14.85
CA TYR A 137 -5.97 -27.13 -13.87
C TYR A 137 -6.02 -26.33 -12.59
N HIS A 138 -7.23 -26.02 -12.13
CA HIS A 138 -7.43 -25.36 -10.85
C HIS A 138 -7.87 -26.36 -9.80
N SER A 139 -7.12 -26.46 -8.71
CA SER A 139 -7.50 -27.28 -7.55
C SER A 139 -8.83 -26.79 -6.94
N ALA A 140 -9.52 -27.65 -6.20
CA ALA A 140 -10.75 -27.25 -5.50
C ALA A 140 -10.49 -26.07 -4.53
N ALA A 141 -9.34 -26.06 -3.87
CA ALA A 141 -8.91 -24.98 -2.98
C ALA A 141 -8.71 -23.66 -3.74
N ALA A 142 -8.06 -23.69 -4.90
CA ALA A 142 -7.85 -22.49 -5.73
C ALA A 142 -9.18 -21.91 -6.22
N ARG A 143 -10.14 -22.76 -6.63
CA ARG A 143 -11.48 -22.30 -7.04
C ARG A 143 -12.25 -21.70 -5.87
N ALA A 144 -12.22 -22.33 -4.69
CA ALA A 144 -12.88 -21.80 -3.50
C ALA A 144 -12.29 -20.46 -3.06
N PHE A 145 -10.96 -20.35 -3.03
CA PHE A 145 -10.29 -19.09 -2.71
C PHE A 145 -10.66 -17.98 -3.69
N PHE A 146 -10.65 -18.28 -5.00
CA PHE A 146 -11.03 -17.31 -6.03
C PHE A 146 -12.44 -16.77 -5.83
N ALA A 147 -13.40 -17.65 -5.54
CA ALA A 147 -14.78 -17.25 -5.27
C ALA A 147 -14.88 -16.38 -4.03
N VAL A 148 -14.32 -16.82 -2.90
CA VAL A 148 -14.35 -16.07 -1.63
C VAL A 148 -13.68 -14.70 -1.77
N ALA A 149 -12.51 -14.63 -2.39
CA ALA A 149 -11.80 -13.37 -2.58
C ALA A 149 -12.61 -12.39 -3.44
N THR A 150 -13.29 -12.89 -4.47
CA THR A 150 -14.15 -12.07 -5.34
C THR A 150 -15.39 -11.57 -4.58
N ASP A 151 -16.04 -12.43 -3.80
CA ASP A 151 -17.25 -12.08 -3.05
C ASP A 151 -16.96 -11.05 -1.94
N LEU A 152 -15.86 -11.22 -1.21
CA LEU A 152 -15.47 -10.30 -0.14
C LEU A 152 -15.16 -8.89 -0.64
N THR A 153 -14.74 -8.74 -1.89
CA THR A 153 -14.35 -7.44 -2.45
C THR A 153 -15.47 -6.73 -3.21
N GLN A 154 -16.63 -7.35 -3.40
CA GLN A 154 -17.81 -6.69 -4.01
C GLN A 154 -18.49 -5.68 -3.08
N GLY A 155 -18.09 -5.60 -1.82
CA GLY A 155 -18.64 -4.68 -0.80
C GLY A 155 -17.71 -3.49 -0.46
N TYR A 156 -16.61 -3.29 -1.21
CA TYR A 156 -15.67 -2.20 -0.97
C TYR A 156 -15.65 -1.21 -2.12
#